data_16452811df71dc968d71a25d583f5adc
#
_entry.id   16452811df71dc968d71a25d583f5adc
#
_cell.length_a   1.000
_cell.length_b   1.000
_cell.length_c   1.000
_cell.angle_alpha   90.00
_cell.angle_beta   90.00
_cell.angle_gamma   90.00
#
_symmetry.space_group_name_H-M   'P 1'
#
loop_
_entity.id
_entity.type
_entity.pdbx_description
1 polymer ?
#
loop_
_entity_poly.entity_id
_entity_poly.type
_entity_poly.pdbx_seq_one_letter_code
_entity_poly.pdbx_strand_id
1 'polypeptide(L)'
;MKSILTFILATFLLFPLQAQEKVYTVDNLPKVHLQNKMQYVCNPAGILSQAACDSIDSMLYALEQQTGIETVVAVVPSIGEEDCFNFCHQLLNKWGVGKKDKNNGLVILLVTDQRCIQFYTGYGLEGVLPDAICKRIQTRYMIPYLKDGNWDAGMVAGLKATCQRLDGSMENDALSDSNSGGSFDFVLAILCFIAIGGGLAFFSARKQSRCPNCGKHQLQRSGSAVVSRINGVKTEDVTYTCRNCGHTIIRRQQSYDNDYHHRGGGGGG
;
A
#
# COMPACT_ATOMS: atom_id res chain seq x y z
N MET A 1 31.14 9.32 56.22
CA MET A 1 30.28 8.17 55.91
C MET A 1 28.78 8.52 55.78
N LYS A 2 28.24 9.41 56.60
CA LYS A 2 26.80 9.81 56.53
C LYS A 2 26.45 10.55 55.22
N SER A 3 27.34 11.40 54.68
CA SER A 3 27.12 12.14 53.42
C SER A 3 27.10 11.25 52.15
N ILE A 4 27.86 10.16 52.15
CA ILE A 4 27.91 9.23 51.03
C ILE A 4 26.64 8.37 50.99
N LEU A 5 26.11 8.00 52.14
CA LEU A 5 24.89 7.23 52.26
C LEU A 5 23.66 8.02 51.82
N THR A 6 23.61 9.36 52.11
CA THR A 6 22.54 10.25 51.63
C THR A 6 22.61 10.46 50.10
N PHE A 7 23.81 10.50 49.51
CA PHE A 7 23.96 10.66 48.06
C PHE A 7 23.52 9.40 47.30
N ILE A 8 23.82 8.21 47.81
CA ILE A 8 23.38 6.94 47.26
C ILE A 8 21.88 6.77 47.38
N LEU A 9 21.25 7.21 48.47
CA LEU A 9 19.81 7.14 48.63
C LEU A 9 19.08 8.12 47.71
N ALA A 10 19.66 9.30 47.43
CA ALA A 10 19.11 10.28 46.50
C ALA A 10 19.20 9.84 45.03
N THR A 11 20.22 9.11 44.61
CA THR A 11 20.34 8.59 43.25
C THR A 11 19.40 7.41 42.99
N PHE A 12 19.01 6.65 44.01
CA PHE A 12 18.04 5.56 43.86
C PHE A 12 16.58 6.04 43.63
N LEU A 13 16.27 7.27 44.06
CA LEU A 13 14.94 7.90 43.87
C LEU A 13 14.75 8.49 42.47
N LEU A 14 15.80 8.55 41.63
CA LEU A 14 15.74 9.10 40.26
C LEU A 14 15.61 8.03 39.18
N PHE A 15 15.47 6.74 39.54
CA PHE A 15 15.09 5.75 38.55
C PHE A 15 13.65 6.06 38.06
N PRO A 16 13.47 6.41 36.78
CA PRO A 16 12.13 6.55 36.24
C PRO A 16 11.44 5.20 36.39
N LEU A 17 10.33 5.18 37.13
CA LEU A 17 9.41 4.06 37.16
C LEU A 17 8.88 3.91 35.73
N GLN A 18 9.51 3.07 34.91
CA GLN A 18 8.97 2.73 33.61
C GLN A 18 7.65 2.02 33.89
N ALA A 19 6.55 2.75 33.70
CA ALA A 19 5.24 2.16 33.68
C ALA A 19 5.23 1.14 32.54
N GLN A 20 5.25 -0.14 32.86
CA GLN A 20 5.16 -1.21 31.90
C GLN A 20 3.80 -1.06 31.21
N GLU A 21 3.79 -0.71 29.93
CA GLU A 21 2.54 -0.58 29.17
C GLU A 21 1.80 -1.90 29.25
N LYS A 22 0.53 -1.81 29.68
CA LYS A 22 -0.32 -2.99 29.83
C LYS A 22 -0.60 -3.60 28.47
N VAL A 23 -0.15 -4.83 28.25
CA VAL A 23 -0.47 -5.61 27.06
C VAL A 23 -1.88 -6.17 27.17
N TYR A 24 -2.68 -5.92 26.14
CA TYR A 24 -4.04 -6.42 26.03
C TYR A 24 -4.09 -7.65 25.12
N THR A 25 -4.90 -8.61 25.51
CA THR A 25 -5.24 -9.82 24.74
C THR A 25 -6.74 -9.88 24.57
N VAL A 26 -7.22 -10.66 23.62
CA VAL A 26 -8.67 -10.83 23.39
C VAL A 26 -9.39 -11.34 24.66
N ASP A 27 -8.68 -12.09 25.53
CA ASP A 27 -9.26 -12.68 26.72
C ASP A 27 -9.30 -11.71 27.91
N ASN A 28 -8.39 -10.70 27.98
CA ASN A 28 -8.34 -9.71 29.05
C ASN A 28 -9.01 -8.37 28.70
N LEU A 29 -9.47 -8.20 27.47
CA LEU A 29 -10.25 -7.02 27.07
C LEU A 29 -11.65 -7.05 27.74
N PRO A 30 -12.12 -5.90 28.28
CA PRO A 30 -13.46 -5.79 28.83
C PRO A 30 -14.51 -5.88 27.72
N LYS A 31 -15.42 -6.83 27.86
CA LYS A 31 -16.55 -7.02 26.92
C LYS A 31 -17.65 -5.99 27.23
N VAL A 32 -17.42 -4.74 26.86
CA VAL A 32 -18.29 -3.60 27.20
C VAL A 32 -19.72 -3.78 26.70
N HIS A 33 -19.89 -4.33 25.51
CA HIS A 33 -21.20 -4.57 24.89
C HIS A 33 -22.07 -5.57 25.68
N LEU A 34 -21.46 -6.54 26.38
CA LEU A 34 -22.22 -7.44 27.26
C LEU A 34 -22.71 -6.77 28.53
N GLN A 35 -22.03 -5.71 28.97
CA GLN A 35 -22.40 -4.95 30.16
C GLN A 35 -23.43 -3.86 29.84
N ASN A 36 -23.26 -3.21 28.70
CA ASN A 36 -24.16 -2.18 28.21
C ASN A 36 -24.28 -2.28 26.67
N LYS A 37 -25.47 -2.61 26.19
CA LYS A 37 -25.76 -2.79 24.74
C LYS A 37 -25.57 -1.52 23.90
N MET A 38 -25.44 -0.37 24.53
CA MET A 38 -25.18 0.90 23.86
C MET A 38 -23.69 1.25 23.81
N GLN A 39 -22.82 0.40 24.35
CA GLN A 39 -21.36 0.59 24.32
C GLN A 39 -20.71 -0.34 23.29
N TYR A 40 -20.09 0.26 22.33
CA TYR A 40 -19.35 -0.40 21.25
C TYR A 40 -17.84 -0.20 21.36
N VAL A 41 -17.42 0.87 22.09
CA VAL A 41 -16.02 1.26 22.23
C VAL A 41 -15.41 0.65 23.50
N CYS A 42 -14.48 -0.27 23.31
CA CYS A 42 -13.61 -0.80 24.35
C CYS A 42 -12.32 0.04 24.42
N ASN A 43 -12.24 0.97 25.38
CA ASN A 43 -11.12 1.91 25.57
C ASN A 43 -10.57 1.81 27.00
N PRO A 44 -10.00 0.66 27.40
CA PRO A 44 -9.65 0.39 28.80
C PRO A 44 -8.47 1.22 29.33
N ALA A 45 -7.67 1.80 28.43
CA ALA A 45 -6.54 2.65 28.79
C ALA A 45 -6.84 4.15 28.68
N GLY A 46 -8.08 4.54 28.31
CA GLY A 46 -8.47 5.95 28.18
C GLY A 46 -7.73 6.72 27.08
N ILE A 47 -7.38 6.05 25.98
CA ILE A 47 -6.70 6.67 24.83
C ILE A 47 -7.62 7.67 24.14
N LEU A 48 -8.90 7.31 23.98
CA LEU A 48 -9.93 8.23 23.52
C LEU A 48 -10.57 8.96 24.70
N SER A 49 -10.97 10.19 24.48
CA SER A 49 -11.80 10.93 25.41
C SER A 49 -13.19 10.31 25.54
N GLN A 50 -13.86 10.55 26.67
CA GLN A 50 -15.24 10.08 26.87
C GLN A 50 -16.19 10.65 25.79
N ALA A 51 -16.03 11.92 25.43
CA ALA A 51 -16.83 12.56 24.38
C ALA A 51 -16.68 11.89 23.01
N ALA A 52 -15.47 11.44 22.66
CA ALA A 52 -15.23 10.68 21.43
C ALA A 52 -15.89 9.29 21.51
N CYS A 53 -15.75 8.59 22.63
CA CYS A 53 -16.41 7.30 22.85
C CYS A 53 -17.93 7.43 22.73
N ASP A 54 -18.55 8.40 23.40
CA ASP A 54 -20.00 8.63 23.38
C ASP A 54 -20.51 8.96 21.96
N SER A 55 -19.72 9.74 21.20
CA SER A 55 -20.03 10.05 19.81
C SER A 55 -20.00 8.79 18.92
N ILE A 56 -18.98 7.96 19.07
CA ILE A 56 -18.84 6.71 18.32
C ILE A 56 -19.94 5.72 18.71
N ASP A 57 -20.19 5.54 20.00
CA ASP A 57 -21.24 4.66 20.52
C ASP A 57 -22.62 5.04 19.96
N SER A 58 -22.92 6.34 19.93
CA SER A 58 -24.18 6.85 19.37
C SER A 58 -24.33 6.54 17.87
N MET A 59 -23.26 6.73 17.09
CA MET A 59 -23.27 6.42 15.65
C MET A 59 -23.45 4.92 15.39
N LEU A 60 -22.73 4.07 16.13
CA LEU A 60 -22.78 2.63 15.97
C LEU A 60 -24.10 2.04 16.45
N TYR A 61 -24.68 2.59 17.53
CA TYR A 61 -26.03 2.23 17.95
C TYR A 61 -27.07 2.53 16.86
N ALA A 62 -27.02 3.72 16.27
CA ALA A 62 -27.94 4.09 15.18
C ALA A 62 -27.75 3.15 13.97
N LEU A 63 -26.50 2.85 13.60
CA LEU A 63 -26.18 1.92 12.51
C LEU A 63 -26.75 0.51 12.78
N GLU A 64 -26.57 -0.03 13.98
CA GLU A 64 -27.08 -1.35 14.34
C GLU A 64 -28.61 -1.40 14.27
N GLN A 65 -29.29 -0.35 14.77
CA GLN A 65 -30.77 -0.28 14.69
C GLN A 65 -31.30 -0.25 13.25
N GLN A 66 -30.57 0.39 12.35
CA GLN A 66 -31.00 0.53 10.94
C GLN A 66 -30.64 -0.72 10.10
N THR A 67 -29.45 -1.30 10.30
CA THR A 67 -28.89 -2.33 9.43
C THR A 67 -28.77 -3.68 10.08
N GLY A 68 -28.78 -3.73 11.41
CA GLY A 68 -28.51 -4.93 12.20
C GLY A 68 -27.05 -5.36 12.19
N ILE A 69 -26.13 -4.50 11.70
CA ILE A 69 -24.68 -4.75 11.71
C ILE A 69 -24.17 -4.59 13.14
N GLU A 70 -23.46 -5.61 13.63
CA GLU A 70 -22.85 -5.59 14.94
C GLU A 70 -21.39 -5.17 14.84
N THR A 71 -21.00 -4.13 15.58
CA THR A 71 -19.66 -3.56 15.53
C THR A 71 -19.00 -3.59 16.92
N VAL A 72 -17.69 -3.84 16.94
CA VAL A 72 -16.83 -3.65 18.12
C VAL A 72 -15.65 -2.77 17.74
N VAL A 73 -15.38 -1.76 18.55
CA VAL A 73 -14.22 -0.89 18.43
C VAL A 73 -13.31 -1.13 19.62
N ALA A 74 -12.11 -1.61 19.41
CA ALA A 74 -11.10 -1.80 20.45
C ALA A 74 -9.96 -0.79 20.28
N VAL A 75 -9.67 -0.04 21.36
CA VAL A 75 -8.61 0.96 21.37
C VAL A 75 -7.68 0.68 22.54
N VAL A 76 -6.47 0.23 22.23
CA VAL A 76 -5.52 -0.25 23.23
C VAL A 76 -4.12 0.29 22.98
N PRO A 77 -3.28 0.46 24.02
CA PRO A 77 -1.91 0.91 23.85
C PRO A 77 -1.03 -0.15 23.20
N SER A 78 -1.19 -1.43 23.58
CA SER A 78 -0.36 -2.54 23.10
C SER A 78 -1.11 -3.86 23.09
N ILE A 79 -0.83 -4.69 22.08
CA ILE A 79 -1.25 -6.10 21.99
C ILE A 79 -0.03 -7.05 22.05
N GLY A 80 1.14 -6.54 22.46
CA GLY A 80 2.39 -7.27 22.47
C GLY A 80 2.93 -7.51 21.06
N GLU A 81 3.39 -8.73 20.82
CA GLU A 81 3.93 -9.13 19.50
C GLU A 81 2.85 -9.68 18.55
N GLU A 82 1.59 -9.67 18.96
CA GLU A 82 0.51 -10.17 18.13
C GLU A 82 0.24 -9.26 16.92
N ASP A 83 -0.11 -9.88 15.79
CA ASP A 83 -0.50 -9.17 14.58
C ASP A 83 -1.93 -8.61 14.70
N CYS A 84 -2.14 -7.36 14.28
CA CYS A 84 -3.43 -6.67 14.36
C CYS A 84 -4.56 -7.41 13.63
N PHE A 85 -4.26 -8.03 12.49
CA PHE A 85 -5.27 -8.79 11.73
C PHE A 85 -5.71 -10.04 12.50
N ASN A 86 -4.75 -10.81 13.02
CA ASN A 86 -5.03 -11.99 13.81
C ASN A 86 -5.79 -11.66 15.09
N PHE A 87 -5.42 -10.57 15.75
CA PHE A 87 -6.13 -10.07 16.92
C PHE A 87 -7.60 -9.75 16.61
N CYS A 88 -7.87 -9.02 15.52
CA CYS A 88 -9.23 -8.71 15.09
C CYS A 88 -10.02 -9.98 14.73
N HIS A 89 -9.41 -10.92 14.02
CA HIS A 89 -10.02 -12.21 13.68
C HIS A 89 -10.41 -12.99 14.93
N GLN A 90 -9.51 -13.10 15.92
CA GLN A 90 -9.80 -13.75 17.19
C GLN A 90 -10.89 -13.02 17.96
N LEU A 91 -10.87 -11.69 17.99
CA LEU A 91 -11.84 -10.87 18.67
C LEU A 91 -13.25 -11.08 18.09
N LEU A 92 -13.39 -11.04 16.77
CA LEU A 92 -14.67 -11.30 16.09
C LEU A 92 -15.21 -12.67 16.45
N ASN A 93 -14.37 -13.72 16.38
CA ASN A 93 -14.81 -15.10 16.61
C ASN A 93 -15.09 -15.39 18.09
N LYS A 94 -14.19 -15.00 19.01
CA LYS A 94 -14.33 -15.29 20.45
C LYS A 94 -15.46 -14.47 21.11
N TRP A 95 -15.69 -13.25 20.62
CA TRP A 95 -16.78 -12.42 21.13
C TRP A 95 -18.10 -12.70 20.41
N GLY A 96 -18.04 -13.38 19.25
CA GLY A 96 -19.22 -13.68 18.45
C GLY A 96 -19.85 -12.43 17.86
N VAL A 97 -19.02 -11.51 17.37
CA VAL A 97 -19.48 -10.25 16.77
C VAL A 97 -20.16 -10.53 15.43
N GLY A 98 -21.39 -10.09 15.30
CA GLY A 98 -22.22 -10.34 14.12
C GLY A 98 -23.14 -11.55 14.26
N LYS A 99 -24.23 -11.54 13.50
CA LYS A 99 -25.20 -12.65 13.48
C LYS A 99 -24.66 -13.79 12.62
N LYS A 100 -24.69 -15.01 13.17
CA LYS A 100 -24.14 -16.21 12.50
C LYS A 100 -24.75 -16.49 11.13
N ASP A 101 -26.01 -16.19 10.95
CA ASP A 101 -26.76 -16.36 9.70
C ASP A 101 -26.43 -15.27 8.66
N LYS A 102 -25.96 -14.12 9.10
CA LYS A 102 -25.68 -12.95 8.24
C LYS A 102 -24.19 -12.67 8.07
N ASN A 103 -23.33 -13.17 8.97
CA ASN A 103 -21.90 -12.87 9.01
C ASN A 103 -21.60 -11.35 8.92
N ASN A 104 -22.40 -10.53 9.62
CA ASN A 104 -22.43 -9.07 9.52
C ASN A 104 -21.74 -8.38 10.69
N GLY A 105 -20.69 -9.00 11.21
CA GLY A 105 -19.84 -8.43 12.25
C GLY A 105 -18.76 -7.53 11.69
N LEU A 106 -18.42 -6.47 12.42
CA LEU A 106 -17.31 -5.57 12.12
C LEU A 106 -16.46 -5.36 13.38
N VAL A 107 -15.17 -5.58 13.27
CA VAL A 107 -14.19 -5.24 14.31
C VAL A 107 -13.26 -4.14 13.78
N ILE A 108 -13.09 -3.08 14.59
CA ILE A 108 -12.13 -2.00 14.32
C ILE A 108 -11.19 -1.93 15.51
N LEU A 109 -9.89 -2.08 15.25
CA LEU A 109 -8.83 -2.08 16.25
C LEU A 109 -7.88 -0.93 16.02
N LEU A 110 -7.62 -0.14 17.05
CA LEU A 110 -6.53 0.82 17.09
C LEU A 110 -5.51 0.38 18.15
N VAL A 111 -4.26 0.20 17.75
CA VAL A 111 -3.11 -0.11 18.62
C VAL A 111 -2.09 1.00 18.49
N THR A 112 -1.81 1.72 19.58
CA THR A 112 -1.04 2.96 19.50
C THR A 112 0.46 2.75 19.45
N ASP A 113 1.02 1.72 20.10
CA ASP A 113 2.46 1.38 20.06
C ASP A 113 2.89 0.90 18.67
N GLN A 114 2.09 0.04 18.04
CA GLN A 114 2.32 -0.47 16.69
C GLN A 114 1.87 0.52 15.60
N ARG A 115 1.20 1.62 15.98
CA ARG A 115 0.55 2.58 15.04
C ARG A 115 -0.33 1.88 14.03
N CYS A 116 -1.06 0.89 14.50
CA CYS A 116 -1.92 0.04 13.70
C CYS A 116 -3.38 0.46 13.81
N ILE A 117 -4.04 0.62 12.68
CA ILE A 117 -5.50 0.67 12.57
C ILE A 117 -5.94 -0.47 11.65
N GLN A 118 -6.73 -1.40 12.17
CA GLN A 118 -7.20 -2.58 11.46
C GLN A 118 -8.71 -2.66 11.45
N PHE A 119 -9.26 -2.95 10.27
CA PHE A 119 -10.67 -3.31 10.08
C PHE A 119 -10.74 -4.80 9.77
N TYR A 120 -11.69 -5.48 10.37
CA TYR A 120 -11.97 -6.88 10.09
C TYR A 120 -13.47 -7.05 9.91
N THR A 121 -13.88 -7.41 8.70
CA THR A 121 -15.28 -7.55 8.30
C THR A 121 -15.69 -9.03 8.24
N GLY A 122 -16.86 -9.34 8.72
CA GLY A 122 -17.50 -10.63 8.41
C GLY A 122 -17.88 -10.69 6.94
N TYR A 123 -17.96 -11.89 6.40
CA TYR A 123 -18.22 -12.16 4.98
C TYR A 123 -19.47 -11.44 4.42
N GLY A 124 -20.51 -11.27 5.25
CA GLY A 124 -21.73 -10.55 4.86
C GLY A 124 -21.55 -9.07 4.59
N LEU A 125 -20.41 -8.48 5.01
CA LEU A 125 -20.10 -7.06 4.79
C LEU A 125 -19.15 -6.83 3.62
N GLU A 126 -18.52 -7.85 3.07
CA GLU A 126 -17.51 -7.70 2.00
C GLU A 126 -18.07 -7.02 0.72
N GLY A 127 -19.37 -7.18 0.44
CA GLY A 127 -20.03 -6.53 -0.67
C GLY A 127 -20.17 -5.02 -0.52
N VAL A 128 -20.29 -4.52 0.72
CA VAL A 128 -20.50 -3.09 1.03
C VAL A 128 -19.22 -2.45 1.54
N LEU A 129 -18.44 -3.18 2.35
CA LEU A 129 -17.23 -2.71 3.00
C LEU A 129 -16.04 -3.67 2.72
N PRO A 130 -15.62 -3.83 1.44
CA PRO A 130 -14.45 -4.62 1.10
C PRO A 130 -13.17 -3.93 1.57
N ASP A 131 -12.07 -4.69 1.65
CA ASP A 131 -10.76 -4.21 2.13
C ASP A 131 -10.29 -2.92 1.46
N ALA A 132 -10.52 -2.78 0.16
CA ALA A 132 -10.16 -1.56 -0.58
C ALA A 132 -10.89 -0.31 -0.05
N ILE A 133 -12.16 -0.45 0.35
CA ILE A 133 -12.94 0.64 0.95
C ILE A 133 -12.47 0.89 2.38
N CYS A 134 -12.23 -0.16 3.18
CA CYS A 134 -11.64 -0.03 4.51
C CYS A 134 -10.32 0.75 4.45
N LYS A 135 -9.42 0.39 3.54
CA LYS A 135 -8.14 1.07 3.34
C LYS A 135 -8.32 2.53 2.93
N ARG A 136 -9.29 2.82 2.08
CA ARG A 136 -9.61 4.21 1.67
C ARG A 136 -10.12 5.03 2.84
N ILE A 137 -11.03 4.48 3.65
CA ILE A 137 -11.52 5.14 4.87
C ILE A 137 -10.36 5.44 5.80
N GLN A 138 -9.52 4.45 6.09
CA GLN A 138 -8.33 4.65 6.93
C GLN A 138 -7.44 5.77 6.40
N THR A 139 -7.08 5.73 5.10
CA THR A 139 -6.14 6.68 4.50
C THR A 139 -6.69 8.10 4.44
N ARG A 140 -7.98 8.26 4.13
CA ARG A 140 -8.58 9.58 3.90
C ARG A 140 -9.10 10.23 5.17
N TYR A 141 -9.67 9.46 6.08
CA TYR A 141 -10.41 9.99 7.22
C TYR A 141 -9.74 9.73 8.58
N MET A 142 -8.83 8.74 8.69
CA MET A 142 -8.21 8.38 9.96
C MET A 142 -6.74 8.77 10.05
N ILE A 143 -5.92 8.27 9.13
CA ILE A 143 -4.45 8.40 9.16
C ILE A 143 -3.97 9.85 9.26
N PRO A 144 -4.58 10.86 8.59
CA PRO A 144 -4.14 12.25 8.73
C PRO A 144 -4.13 12.73 10.18
N TYR A 145 -5.14 12.36 10.97
CA TYR A 145 -5.25 12.71 12.37
C TYR A 145 -4.40 11.81 13.27
N LEU A 146 -4.41 10.48 13.00
CA LEU A 146 -3.69 9.51 13.82
C LEU A 146 -2.17 9.71 13.76
N LYS A 147 -1.62 10.17 12.65
CA LYS A 147 -0.19 10.52 12.51
C LYS A 147 0.25 11.60 13.50
N ASP A 148 -0.64 12.54 13.78
CA ASP A 148 -0.40 13.66 14.68
C ASP A 148 -0.77 13.32 16.14
N GLY A 149 -1.13 12.06 16.41
CA GLY A 149 -1.57 11.62 17.74
C GLY A 149 -2.97 12.09 18.14
N ASN A 150 -3.74 12.65 17.19
CA ASN A 150 -5.11 13.08 17.45
C ASN A 150 -6.07 11.87 17.27
N TRP A 151 -6.05 10.99 18.30
CA TRP A 151 -6.79 9.74 18.29
C TRP A 151 -8.30 9.95 18.20
N ASP A 152 -8.83 10.93 18.93
CA ASP A 152 -10.26 11.25 18.96
C ASP A 152 -10.78 11.63 17.58
N ALA A 153 -10.15 12.64 16.95
CA ALA A 153 -10.58 13.11 15.64
C ALA A 153 -10.46 12.02 14.56
N GLY A 154 -9.36 11.24 14.59
CA GLY A 154 -9.15 10.15 13.65
C GLY A 154 -10.18 9.04 13.76
N MET A 155 -10.48 8.61 14.99
CA MET A 155 -11.47 7.56 15.22
C MET A 155 -12.89 8.04 14.91
N VAL A 156 -13.29 9.23 15.39
CA VAL A 156 -14.64 9.78 15.11
C VAL A 156 -14.86 9.98 13.60
N ALA A 157 -13.90 10.58 12.89
CA ALA A 157 -14.02 10.80 11.44
C ALA A 157 -14.09 9.48 10.66
N GLY A 158 -13.24 8.51 11.01
CA GLY A 158 -13.22 7.20 10.37
C GLY A 158 -14.49 6.39 10.61
N LEU A 159 -14.97 6.37 11.87
CA LEU A 159 -16.22 5.67 12.21
C LEU A 159 -17.43 6.33 11.54
N LYS A 160 -17.48 7.66 11.48
CA LYS A 160 -18.52 8.38 10.74
C LYS A 160 -18.56 7.97 9.27
N ALA A 161 -17.40 7.96 8.58
CA ALA A 161 -17.30 7.54 7.20
C ALA A 161 -17.68 6.06 7.02
N THR A 162 -17.33 5.20 7.98
CA THR A 162 -17.70 3.79 7.99
C THR A 162 -19.22 3.61 8.11
N CYS A 163 -19.86 4.31 9.05
CA CYS A 163 -21.31 4.27 9.22
C CYS A 163 -22.02 4.74 7.95
N GLN A 164 -21.61 5.87 7.37
CA GLN A 164 -22.18 6.39 6.13
C GLN A 164 -22.02 5.44 4.95
N ARG A 165 -20.96 4.65 4.92
CA ARG A 165 -20.78 3.62 3.90
C ARG A 165 -21.72 2.44 4.11
N LEU A 166 -21.92 2.03 5.35
CA LEU A 166 -22.74 0.86 5.71
C LEU A 166 -24.24 1.14 5.68
N ASP A 167 -24.68 2.37 5.97
CA ASP A 167 -26.10 2.78 5.89
C ASP A 167 -26.51 3.26 4.49
N GLY A 168 -25.55 3.32 3.54
CA GLY A 168 -25.76 3.74 2.17
C GLY A 168 -25.88 5.26 1.98
N SER A 169 -25.68 6.06 3.03
CA SER A 169 -25.77 7.54 2.95
C SER A 169 -24.50 8.19 2.38
N MET A 170 -23.41 7.44 2.24
CA MET A 170 -22.21 7.91 1.56
C MET A 170 -22.50 8.01 0.04
N GLU A 171 -22.69 9.21 -0.47
CA GLU A 171 -22.83 9.44 -1.89
C GLU A 171 -21.63 8.88 -2.67
N ASN A 172 -21.88 8.39 -3.89
CA ASN A 172 -20.88 7.78 -4.76
C ASN A 172 -19.73 8.73 -5.16
N ASP A 173 -19.81 10.02 -4.80
CA ASP A 173 -18.74 11.00 -4.98
C ASP A 173 -17.44 10.68 -4.25
N ALA A 174 -17.50 9.85 -3.22
CA ALA A 174 -16.28 9.40 -2.55
C ALA A 174 -15.49 8.33 -3.34
N LEU A 175 -16.07 7.81 -4.43
CA LEU A 175 -15.42 6.81 -5.29
C LEU A 175 -14.74 7.42 -6.52
N SER A 176 -15.06 8.67 -6.86
CA SER A 176 -14.25 9.41 -7.83
C SER A 176 -12.94 9.78 -7.14
N ASP A 177 -11.89 9.07 -7.46
CA ASP A 177 -10.53 9.50 -7.16
C ASP A 177 -10.34 10.89 -7.77
N SER A 178 -10.61 11.93 -6.97
CA SER A 178 -10.09 13.26 -7.24
C SER A 178 -8.60 13.31 -6.91
N ASN A 179 -7.88 12.28 -7.37
CA ASN A 179 -6.45 12.34 -7.57
C ASN A 179 -6.19 12.89 -8.98
N SER A 180 -6.93 13.93 -9.35
CA SER A 180 -6.75 14.65 -10.61
C SER A 180 -5.55 15.60 -10.60
N GLY A 181 -4.71 15.56 -9.57
CA GLY A 181 -3.42 16.22 -9.57
C GLY A 181 -2.29 15.39 -10.17
N GLY A 182 -2.41 14.04 -10.20
CA GLY A 182 -1.33 13.17 -10.67
C GLY A 182 -1.50 12.61 -12.07
N SER A 183 -2.75 12.48 -12.58
CA SER A 183 -2.98 11.87 -13.90
C SER A 183 -2.60 12.76 -15.07
N PHE A 184 -2.85 14.06 -14.99
CA PHE A 184 -2.47 15.00 -16.07
C PHE A 184 -0.96 15.16 -16.14
N ASP A 185 -0.28 15.31 -15.00
CA ASP A 185 1.18 15.39 -14.94
C ASP A 185 1.84 14.07 -15.35
N PHE A 186 1.26 12.93 -14.98
CA PHE A 186 1.78 11.61 -15.36
C PHE A 186 1.59 11.33 -16.85
N VAL A 187 0.43 11.67 -17.43
CA VAL A 187 0.18 11.55 -18.88
C VAL A 187 1.06 12.54 -19.64
N LEU A 188 1.21 13.76 -19.16
CA LEU A 188 2.11 14.76 -19.75
C LEU A 188 3.57 14.30 -19.68
N ALA A 189 4.00 13.72 -18.56
CA ALA A 189 5.34 13.14 -18.41
C ALA A 189 5.56 11.98 -19.38
N ILE A 190 4.60 11.07 -19.55
CA ILE A 190 4.68 9.98 -20.54
C ILE A 190 4.74 10.53 -21.95
N LEU A 191 3.91 11.52 -22.30
CA LEU A 191 3.95 12.15 -23.63
C LEU A 191 5.27 12.86 -23.87
N CYS A 192 5.83 13.53 -22.87
CA CYS A 192 7.17 14.14 -22.95
C CYS A 192 8.26 13.08 -23.13
N PHE A 193 8.19 11.94 -22.40
CA PHE A 193 9.14 10.84 -22.57
C PHE A 193 9.05 10.20 -23.97
N ILE A 194 7.84 10.02 -24.51
CA ILE A 194 7.62 9.51 -25.86
C ILE A 194 8.13 10.52 -26.91
N ALA A 195 7.87 11.82 -26.72
CA ALA A 195 8.33 12.87 -27.62
C ALA A 195 9.87 13.01 -27.63
N ILE A 196 10.50 12.97 -26.45
CA ILE A 196 11.96 13.04 -26.31
C ILE A 196 12.60 11.75 -26.80
N GLY A 197 12.12 10.58 -26.38
CA GLY A 197 12.62 9.27 -26.79
C GLY A 197 12.41 9.01 -28.29
N GLY A 198 11.23 9.32 -28.81
CA GLY A 198 10.91 9.24 -30.23
C GLY A 198 11.71 10.24 -31.07
N GLY A 199 11.89 11.45 -30.56
CA GLY A 199 12.73 12.47 -31.21
C GLY A 199 14.20 12.06 -31.30
N LEU A 200 14.77 11.54 -30.21
CA LEU A 200 16.15 11.03 -30.20
C LEU A 200 16.35 9.81 -31.10
N ALA A 201 15.41 8.87 -31.09
CA ALA A 201 15.44 7.71 -31.99
C ALA A 201 15.30 8.11 -33.46
N PHE A 202 14.40 9.04 -33.78
CA PHE A 202 14.26 9.59 -35.12
C PHE A 202 15.51 10.33 -35.59
N PHE A 203 16.12 11.12 -34.71
CA PHE A 203 17.35 11.88 -35.04
C PHE A 203 18.56 10.94 -35.25
N SER A 204 18.68 9.89 -34.43
CA SER A 204 19.75 8.88 -34.57
C SER A 204 19.55 8.01 -35.82
N ALA A 205 18.33 7.61 -36.14
CA ALA A 205 18.02 6.85 -37.37
C ALA A 205 18.30 7.70 -38.63
N ARG A 206 17.97 8.99 -38.60
CA ARG A 206 18.24 9.93 -39.69
C ARG A 206 19.74 10.17 -39.88
N LYS A 207 20.53 10.21 -38.81
CA LYS A 207 21.98 10.33 -38.85
C LYS A 207 22.63 9.07 -39.41
N GLN A 208 22.09 7.89 -39.10
CA GLN A 208 22.59 6.60 -39.57
C GLN A 208 22.33 6.34 -41.07
N SER A 209 21.28 6.91 -41.65
CA SER A 209 20.93 6.73 -43.08
C SER A 209 21.65 7.69 -44.03
N ARG A 210 22.43 8.65 -43.48
CA ARG A 210 23.13 9.67 -44.28
C ARG A 210 24.42 9.10 -44.88
N CYS A 211 24.57 9.24 -46.20
CA CYS A 211 25.79 8.84 -46.92
C CYS A 211 26.92 9.85 -46.60
N PRO A 212 28.12 9.38 -46.17
CA PRO A 212 29.24 10.29 -45.88
C PRO A 212 29.81 10.97 -47.12
N ASN A 213 29.65 10.38 -48.31
CA ASN A 213 30.17 10.95 -49.53
C ASN A 213 29.25 12.02 -50.16
N CYS A 214 27.96 11.77 -50.29
CA CYS A 214 27.02 12.66 -50.98
C CYS A 214 26.03 13.37 -50.08
N GLY A 215 26.04 13.10 -48.79
CA GLY A 215 25.17 13.71 -47.79
C GLY A 215 23.70 13.35 -47.81
N LYS A 216 23.25 12.58 -48.83
CA LYS A 216 21.83 12.17 -48.95
C LYS A 216 21.49 10.94 -48.07
N HIS A 217 20.24 10.86 -47.67
CA HIS A 217 19.72 9.76 -46.82
C HIS A 217 19.26 8.58 -47.67
N GLN A 218 20.18 7.92 -48.41
CA GLN A 218 19.89 6.87 -49.33
C GLN A 218 20.82 5.62 -49.17
N LEU A 219 21.37 5.42 -47.98
CA LEU A 219 22.12 4.21 -47.65
C LEU A 219 21.16 3.03 -47.48
N GLN A 220 21.40 1.96 -48.22
CA GLN A 220 20.67 0.70 -48.10
C GLN A 220 21.61 -0.46 -47.76
N ARG A 221 21.11 -1.40 -46.96
CA ARG A 221 21.82 -2.64 -46.66
C ARG A 221 21.92 -3.50 -47.93
N SER A 222 23.13 -3.76 -48.39
CA SER A 222 23.40 -4.56 -49.59
C SER A 222 23.91 -5.97 -49.27
N GLY A 223 24.42 -6.19 -48.04
CA GLY A 223 24.87 -7.52 -47.62
C GLY A 223 25.29 -7.55 -46.16
N SER A 224 25.52 -8.75 -45.63
CA SER A 224 26.13 -8.93 -44.30
C SER A 224 26.99 -10.18 -44.29
N ALA A 225 28.11 -10.14 -43.57
CA ALA A 225 28.97 -11.29 -43.31
C ALA A 225 29.19 -11.46 -41.80
N VAL A 226 29.06 -12.68 -41.30
CA VAL A 226 29.34 -13.02 -39.90
C VAL A 226 30.84 -13.07 -39.71
N VAL A 227 31.35 -12.27 -38.80
CA VAL A 227 32.79 -12.19 -38.47
C VAL A 227 33.15 -13.11 -37.31
N SER A 228 32.32 -13.12 -36.28
CA SER A 228 32.54 -13.99 -35.10
C SER A 228 31.24 -14.31 -34.38
N ARG A 229 31.27 -15.43 -33.64
CA ARG A 229 30.23 -15.84 -32.68
C ARG A 229 30.93 -16.27 -31.40
N ILE A 230 30.81 -15.48 -30.34
CA ILE A 230 31.47 -15.74 -29.06
C ILE A 230 30.44 -15.51 -27.94
N ASN A 231 30.27 -16.50 -27.06
CA ASN A 231 29.39 -16.42 -25.88
C ASN A 231 27.94 -15.98 -26.17
N GLY A 232 27.35 -16.49 -27.28
CA GLY A 232 25.97 -16.14 -27.65
C GLY A 232 25.84 -14.76 -28.28
N VAL A 233 26.94 -14.06 -28.56
CA VAL A 233 26.96 -12.79 -29.26
C VAL A 233 27.50 -13.01 -30.68
N LYS A 234 26.69 -12.67 -31.68
CA LYS A 234 27.02 -12.70 -33.11
C LYS A 234 27.49 -11.32 -33.55
N THR A 235 28.69 -11.24 -34.09
CA THR A 235 29.23 -10.00 -34.66
C THR A 235 29.18 -10.12 -36.20
N GLU A 236 28.50 -9.15 -36.82
CA GLU A 236 28.35 -9.09 -38.30
C GLU A 236 28.90 -7.77 -38.83
N ASP A 237 29.60 -7.86 -39.95
CA ASP A 237 29.94 -6.71 -40.79
C ASP A 237 28.83 -6.53 -41.83
N VAL A 238 28.07 -5.45 -41.70
CA VAL A 238 26.94 -5.10 -42.58
C VAL A 238 27.40 -4.07 -43.60
N THR A 239 27.25 -4.40 -44.85
CA THR A 239 27.59 -3.55 -45.98
C THR A 239 26.39 -2.72 -46.39
N TYR A 240 26.58 -1.40 -46.47
CA TYR A 240 25.58 -0.43 -46.95
C TYR A 240 26.06 0.23 -48.21
N THR A 241 25.21 0.30 -49.23
CA THR A 241 25.49 0.98 -50.51
C THR A 241 24.55 2.16 -50.70
N CYS A 242 25.07 3.30 -51.08
CA CYS A 242 24.26 4.50 -51.34
C CYS A 242 23.62 4.40 -52.75
N ARG A 243 22.29 4.45 -52.84
CA ARG A 243 21.56 4.43 -54.11
C ARG A 243 21.85 5.65 -55.00
N ASN A 244 22.30 6.77 -54.42
CA ASN A 244 22.54 7.99 -55.22
C ASN A 244 23.94 8.05 -55.83
N CYS A 245 24.98 7.63 -55.10
CA CYS A 245 26.37 7.80 -55.54
C CYS A 245 27.19 6.49 -55.58
N GLY A 246 26.58 5.35 -55.26
CA GLY A 246 27.22 4.04 -55.26
C GLY A 246 28.26 3.82 -54.15
N HIS A 247 28.50 4.82 -53.29
CA HIS A 247 29.49 4.71 -52.22
C HIS A 247 29.10 3.62 -51.21
N THR A 248 30.06 2.75 -50.88
CA THR A 248 29.84 1.60 -49.99
C THR A 248 30.54 1.81 -48.66
N ILE A 249 29.85 1.53 -47.56
CA ILE A 249 30.42 1.56 -46.22
C ILE A 249 30.11 0.26 -45.48
N ILE A 250 31.02 -0.18 -44.61
CA ILE A 250 30.85 -1.36 -43.79
C ILE A 250 30.68 -0.89 -42.33
N ARG A 251 29.65 -1.42 -41.66
CA ARG A 251 29.43 -1.15 -40.24
C ARG A 251 29.37 -2.46 -39.47
N ARG A 252 30.14 -2.56 -38.43
CA ARG A 252 30.12 -3.71 -37.50
C ARG A 252 28.96 -3.60 -36.55
N GLN A 253 28.16 -4.65 -36.47
CA GLN A 253 27.01 -4.76 -35.58
C GLN A 253 27.12 -6.01 -34.72
N GLN A 254 26.67 -5.95 -33.50
CA GLN A 254 26.59 -7.08 -32.59
C GLN A 254 25.11 -7.34 -32.26
N SER A 255 24.71 -8.58 -32.28
CA SER A 255 23.37 -9.05 -31.92
C SER A 255 23.47 -10.34 -31.13
N TYR A 256 22.44 -10.61 -30.28
CA TYR A 256 22.35 -11.91 -29.63
C TYR A 256 22.01 -13.00 -30.65
N ASP A 257 22.71 -14.15 -30.57
CA ASP A 257 22.49 -15.29 -31.46
C ASP A 257 21.37 -16.16 -30.89
N ASN A 258 20.16 -16.04 -31.43
CA ASN A 258 19.01 -16.84 -31.03
C ASN A 258 19.17 -18.34 -31.28
N ASP A 259 20.11 -18.73 -32.15
CA ASP A 259 20.37 -20.14 -32.49
C ASP A 259 21.29 -20.84 -31.47
N TYR A 260 21.86 -20.08 -30.51
CA TYR A 260 22.76 -20.61 -29.48
C TYR A 260 22.08 -21.60 -28.53
N HIS A 261 20.78 -21.39 -28.24
CA HIS A 261 20.01 -22.25 -27.33
C HIS A 261 19.57 -23.59 -27.93
N HIS A 262 19.58 -23.75 -29.26
CA HIS A 262 19.15 -25.00 -29.90
C HIS A 262 20.29 -26.02 -30.14
N ARG A 263 21.55 -25.68 -29.91
CA ARG A 263 22.70 -26.57 -30.18
C ARG A 263 23.30 -27.26 -28.94
N GLY A 264 22.73 -27.03 -27.74
CA GLY A 264 23.23 -27.58 -26.48
C GLY A 264 22.56 -28.87 -25.98
N GLY A 265 21.83 -29.59 -26.79
CA GLY A 265 21.09 -30.79 -26.37
C GLY A 265 21.27 -31.99 -27.28
N GLY A 266 22.49 -32.55 -27.33
CA GLY A 266 22.70 -33.77 -28.06
C GLY A 266 24.10 -34.34 -27.88
N GLY A 267 24.24 -35.28 -26.92
CA GLY A 267 25.49 -36.02 -26.80
C GLY A 267 25.72 -36.63 -25.43
N GLY A 268 25.26 -37.84 -25.22
CA GLY A 268 25.56 -38.64 -24.05
C GLY A 268 24.85 -39.98 -24.18
N GLY A 269 25.43 -40.87 -24.96
CA GLY A 269 25.13 -42.30 -24.91
C GLY A 269 25.95 -42.95 -23.80
#